data_fc26f48cb4d08bb301ee80a39a65bca6
#
_entry.id   fc26f48cb4d08bb301ee80a39a65bca6
#
_cell.length_a   1.000
_cell.length_b   1.000
_cell.length_c   1.000
_cell.angle_alpha   90.00
_cell.angle_beta   90.00
_cell.angle_gamma   90.00
#
_symmetry.space_group_name_H-M   'P 1'
#
loop_
_entity.id
_entity.type
_entity.pdbx_description
1 polymer ?
#
loop_
_entity_poly.entity_id
_entity_poly.type
_entity_poly.pdbx_seq_one_letter_code
_entity_poly.pdbx_strand_id
1 'polypeptide(L)'
;VKAEIRNLNIKGGHYYLELAEKDESTDKVIASCKGTIWKFTAQKMVLKFERESGVELSKDLNVLVKVRAKFDPQYGFSVNVEDIDSSYTLGDIARRYQQILERLTSEGLLNKNKLIPTPFDIQNVLVIAPENAAGLGDFKKDADALEKAGVCHFKYYSATFQGNIAAQSII
;
A
#
# COMPACT_ATOMS: atom_id res chain seq x y z
N VAL A 1 -10.40 18.35 -8.21
CA VAL A 1 -10.05 17.26 -9.14
C VAL A 1 -9.90 15.98 -8.34
N LYS A 2 -10.53 14.91 -8.82
CA LYS A 2 -10.33 13.55 -8.32
C LYS A 2 -9.20 12.92 -9.14
N ALA A 3 -8.22 12.30 -8.49
CA ALA A 3 -7.10 11.68 -9.17
C ALA A 3 -6.40 10.65 -8.26
N GLU A 4 -5.67 9.73 -8.88
CA GLU A 4 -4.72 8.85 -8.19
C GLU A 4 -3.31 9.47 -8.25
N ILE A 5 -2.57 9.39 -7.16
CA ILE A 5 -1.15 9.79 -7.13
C ILE A 5 -0.32 8.64 -7.69
N ARG A 6 0.14 8.73 -8.95
CA ARG A 6 1.00 7.71 -9.56
C ARG A 6 2.44 7.79 -9.11
N ASN A 7 2.90 9.00 -8.88
CA ASN A 7 4.27 9.24 -8.44
C ASN A 7 4.30 10.42 -7.47
N LEU A 8 5.18 10.34 -6.48
CA LEU A 8 5.42 11.38 -5.49
C LEU A 8 6.92 11.50 -5.29
N ASN A 9 7.44 12.71 -5.47
CA ASN A 9 8.85 13.04 -5.21
C ASN A 9 8.93 14.29 -4.34
N ILE A 10 9.74 14.25 -3.30
CA ILE A 10 9.94 15.38 -2.39
C ILE A 10 11.34 15.93 -2.59
N LYS A 11 11.43 17.22 -2.97
CA LYS A 11 12.71 17.90 -3.18
C LYS A 11 12.66 19.30 -2.60
N GLY A 12 13.56 19.61 -1.69
CA GLY A 12 13.63 20.94 -1.05
C GLY A 12 12.37 21.33 -0.25
N GLY A 13 11.60 20.34 0.20
CA GLY A 13 10.32 20.54 0.90
C GLY A 13 9.12 20.77 -0.03
N HIS A 14 9.31 20.74 -1.34
CA HIS A 14 8.24 20.74 -2.34
C HIS A 14 7.86 19.32 -2.69
N TYR A 15 6.57 19.06 -2.88
CA TYR A 15 6.04 17.77 -3.32
C TYR A 15 5.69 17.86 -4.81
N TYR A 16 6.30 17.00 -5.59
CA TYR A 16 6.04 16.89 -7.02
C TYR A 16 5.24 15.60 -7.25
N LEU A 17 4.04 15.78 -7.78
CA LEU A 17 3.06 14.73 -7.96
C LEU A 17 2.86 14.45 -9.46
N GLU A 18 2.62 13.20 -9.79
CA GLU A 18 1.97 12.81 -11.03
C GLU A 18 0.55 12.37 -10.68
N LEU A 19 -0.42 13.19 -11.04
CA LEU A 19 -1.84 12.92 -10.82
C LEU A 19 -2.40 12.27 -12.08
N ALA A 20 -3.13 11.18 -11.92
CA ALA A 20 -3.74 10.46 -13.04
C ALA A 20 -5.18 10.09 -12.74
N GLU A 21 -5.97 10.04 -13.80
CA GLU A 21 -7.28 9.42 -13.83
C GLU A 21 -7.18 8.09 -14.56
N LYS A 22 -7.76 7.05 -13.98
CA LYS A 22 -7.81 5.72 -14.56
C LYS A 22 -9.24 5.34 -14.92
N ASP A 23 -9.37 4.55 -15.96
CA ASP A 23 -10.62 3.86 -16.28
C ASP A 23 -10.89 2.78 -15.24
N GLU A 24 -12.06 2.82 -14.60
CA GLU A 24 -12.43 1.89 -13.52
C GLU A 24 -12.51 0.42 -13.98
N SER A 25 -12.73 0.17 -15.27
CA SER A 25 -12.90 -1.18 -15.82
C SER A 25 -11.60 -1.80 -16.33
N THR A 26 -10.70 -0.98 -16.87
CA THR A 26 -9.48 -1.44 -17.56
C THR A 26 -8.19 -1.09 -16.83
N ASP A 27 -8.26 -0.33 -15.74
CA ASP A 27 -7.12 0.25 -15.00
C ASP A 27 -6.15 1.06 -15.89
N LYS A 28 -6.57 1.41 -17.09
CA LYS A 28 -5.77 2.23 -18.02
C LYS A 28 -5.85 3.69 -17.66
N VAL A 29 -4.71 4.37 -17.74
CA VAL A 29 -4.63 5.82 -17.54
C VAL A 29 -5.34 6.53 -18.69
N ILE A 30 -6.38 7.30 -18.36
CA ILE A 30 -7.15 8.12 -19.30
C ILE A 30 -6.49 9.49 -19.45
N ALA A 31 -6.07 10.07 -18.32
CA ALA A 31 -5.45 11.38 -18.28
C ALA A 31 -4.39 11.45 -17.19
N SER A 32 -3.39 12.29 -17.39
CA SER A 32 -2.39 12.58 -16.35
C SER A 32 -1.94 14.03 -16.40
N CYS A 33 -1.58 14.58 -15.24
CA CYS A 33 -0.95 15.88 -15.17
C CYS A 33 0.07 15.98 -14.03
N LYS A 34 1.03 16.88 -14.19
CA LYS A 34 1.99 17.19 -13.14
C LYS A 34 1.36 18.13 -12.11
N GLY A 35 1.44 17.75 -10.82
CA GLY A 35 1.00 18.53 -9.69
C GLY A 35 2.18 18.98 -8.83
N THR A 36 2.08 20.16 -8.25
CA THR A 36 3.08 20.65 -7.29
C THR A 36 2.38 21.14 -6.05
N ILE A 37 2.86 20.68 -4.87
CA ILE A 37 2.54 21.30 -3.59
C ILE A 37 3.77 22.06 -3.15
N TRP A 38 3.64 23.37 -3.05
CA TRP A 38 4.74 24.23 -2.64
C TRP A 38 5.04 24.09 -1.15
N LYS A 39 6.29 24.19 -0.76
CA LYS A 39 6.79 23.98 0.61
C LYS A 39 5.92 24.61 1.70
N PHE A 40 5.55 25.88 1.58
CA PHE A 40 4.73 26.57 2.58
C PHE A 40 3.32 25.99 2.69
N THR A 41 2.73 25.58 1.57
CA THR A 41 1.43 24.89 1.53
C THR A 41 1.57 23.48 2.09
N ALA A 42 2.60 22.75 1.70
CA ALA A 42 2.86 21.38 2.13
C ALA A 42 2.97 21.24 3.65
N GLN A 43 3.69 22.14 4.31
CA GLN A 43 3.89 22.13 5.76
C GLN A 43 2.58 22.10 6.56
N LYS A 44 1.54 22.75 6.09
CA LYS A 44 0.22 22.78 6.76
C LYS A 44 -0.70 21.69 6.23
N MET A 45 -0.77 21.57 4.92
CA MET A 45 -1.75 20.73 4.23
C MET A 45 -1.44 19.24 4.38
N VAL A 46 -0.17 18.84 4.18
CA VAL A 46 0.22 17.43 4.31
C VAL A 46 0.08 16.96 5.75
N LEU A 47 0.55 17.74 6.72
CA LEU A 47 0.37 17.40 8.15
C LEU A 47 -1.10 17.32 8.55
N LYS A 48 -1.96 18.22 8.04
CA LYS A 48 -3.41 18.16 8.27
C LYS A 48 -3.98 16.88 7.68
N PHE A 49 -3.67 16.59 6.42
CA PHE A 49 -4.14 15.39 5.72
C PHE A 49 -3.74 14.11 6.47
N GLU A 50 -2.46 13.95 6.82
CA GLU A 50 -1.95 12.76 7.52
C GLU A 50 -2.57 12.59 8.90
N ARG A 51 -2.75 13.68 9.64
CA ARG A 51 -3.41 13.64 10.95
C ARG A 51 -4.88 13.24 10.86
N GLU A 52 -5.60 13.75 9.86
CA GLU A 52 -7.04 13.50 9.70
C GLU A 52 -7.33 12.14 9.04
N SER A 53 -6.49 11.73 8.09
CA SER A 53 -6.67 10.44 7.37
C SER A 53 -5.97 9.28 8.06
N GLY A 54 -4.98 9.53 8.92
CA GLY A 54 -4.15 8.48 9.52
C GLY A 54 -3.22 7.77 8.54
N VAL A 55 -3.13 8.26 7.29
CA VAL A 55 -2.26 7.71 6.23
C VAL A 55 -1.28 8.76 5.75
N GLU A 56 -0.03 8.34 5.50
CA GLU A 56 0.99 9.19 4.89
C GLU A 56 0.64 9.47 3.43
N LEU A 57 0.87 10.71 2.97
CA LEU A 57 0.68 11.08 1.58
C LEU A 57 1.69 10.33 0.72
N SER A 58 1.24 9.36 -0.08
CA SER A 58 2.08 8.46 -0.85
C SER A 58 1.51 8.19 -2.25
N LYS A 59 2.26 7.46 -3.06
CA LYS A 59 1.75 6.94 -4.33
C LYS A 59 0.62 5.93 -4.11
N ASP A 60 -0.16 5.70 -5.15
CA ASP A 60 -1.29 4.77 -5.22
C ASP A 60 -2.50 5.17 -4.36
N LEU A 61 -2.49 6.40 -3.78
CA LEU A 61 -3.63 6.97 -3.10
C LEU A 61 -4.56 7.70 -4.06
N ASN A 62 -5.86 7.44 -3.93
CA ASN A 62 -6.90 8.27 -4.53
C ASN A 62 -7.15 9.49 -3.66
N VAL A 63 -7.05 10.65 -4.26
CA VAL A 63 -7.19 11.95 -3.60
C VAL A 63 -8.20 12.83 -4.32
N LEU A 64 -8.92 13.62 -3.54
CA LEU A 64 -9.70 14.74 -4.04
C LEU A 64 -8.95 16.03 -3.71
N VAL A 65 -8.43 16.70 -4.73
CA VAL A 65 -7.55 17.86 -4.58
C VAL A 65 -8.19 19.13 -5.11
N LYS A 66 -8.00 20.22 -4.39
CA LYS A 66 -8.24 21.58 -4.91
C LYS A 66 -6.97 22.03 -5.62
N VAL A 67 -7.12 22.39 -6.88
CA VAL A 67 -5.99 22.75 -7.71
C VAL A 67 -6.19 24.10 -8.42
N ARG A 68 -5.08 24.76 -8.70
CA ARG A 68 -5.02 25.90 -9.60
C ARG A 68 -4.23 25.50 -10.85
N ALA A 69 -4.86 25.59 -12.01
CA ALA A 69 -4.21 25.32 -13.28
C ALA A 69 -3.10 26.36 -13.55
N LYS A 70 -1.97 25.88 -14.08
CA LYS A 70 -0.85 26.68 -14.53
C LYS A 70 -0.40 26.19 -15.90
N PHE A 71 -0.21 27.12 -16.81
CA PHE A 71 0.44 26.86 -18.09
C PHE A 71 1.77 27.62 -18.15
N ASP A 72 2.81 26.90 -18.51
CA ASP A 72 4.15 27.47 -18.71
C ASP A 72 4.59 27.20 -20.15
N PRO A 73 5.04 28.18 -20.90
CA PRO A 73 5.43 27.98 -22.30
C PRO A 73 6.54 26.97 -22.51
N GLN A 74 7.41 26.78 -21.52
CA GLN A 74 8.54 25.84 -21.58
C GLN A 74 8.17 24.45 -21.01
N TYR A 75 7.38 24.41 -19.92
CA TYR A 75 7.09 23.18 -19.18
C TYR A 75 5.67 22.63 -19.39
N GLY A 76 4.84 23.34 -20.17
CA GLY A 76 3.49 22.94 -20.51
C GLY A 76 2.48 23.11 -19.37
N PHE A 77 1.42 22.30 -19.42
CA PHE A 77 0.35 22.32 -18.44
C PHE A 77 0.73 21.60 -17.14
N SER A 78 0.42 22.22 -16.02
CA SER A 78 0.60 21.65 -14.69
C SER A 78 -0.44 22.23 -13.72
N VAL A 79 -0.52 21.68 -12.51
CA VAL A 79 -1.43 22.17 -11.47
C VAL A 79 -0.68 22.44 -10.17
N ASN A 80 -1.03 23.54 -9.51
CA ASN A 80 -0.64 23.77 -8.12
C ASN A 80 -1.74 23.22 -7.22
N VAL A 81 -1.40 22.29 -6.32
CA VAL A 81 -2.32 21.75 -5.35
C VAL A 81 -2.41 22.69 -4.16
N GLU A 82 -3.61 23.15 -3.86
CA GLU A 82 -3.91 24.11 -2.80
C GLU A 82 -4.50 23.46 -1.56
N ASP A 83 -5.22 22.33 -1.71
CA ASP A 83 -5.81 21.57 -0.62
C ASP A 83 -6.07 20.12 -1.02
N ILE A 84 -6.16 19.23 -0.02
CA ILE A 84 -6.47 17.80 -0.16
C ILE A 84 -7.61 17.46 0.81
N ASP A 85 -8.65 16.81 0.31
CA ASP A 85 -9.76 16.32 1.11
C ASP A 85 -9.42 14.96 1.73
N SER A 86 -9.17 14.94 3.04
CA SER A 86 -8.86 13.74 3.81
C SER A 86 -10.03 12.76 3.90
N SER A 87 -11.28 13.29 3.95
CA SER A 87 -12.48 12.46 4.05
C SER A 87 -12.70 11.62 2.80
N TYR A 88 -12.37 12.17 1.63
CA TYR A 88 -12.47 11.45 0.36
C TYR A 88 -11.52 10.24 0.34
N THR A 89 -10.27 10.43 0.75
CA THR A 89 -9.26 9.34 0.77
C THR A 89 -9.66 8.25 1.78
N LEU A 90 -10.12 8.61 2.96
CA LEU A 90 -10.64 7.65 3.95
C LEU A 90 -11.83 6.85 3.41
N GLY A 91 -12.78 7.52 2.77
CA GLY A 91 -13.94 6.87 2.14
C GLY A 91 -13.53 5.89 1.03
N ASP A 92 -12.54 6.23 0.21
CA ASP A 92 -12.02 5.34 -0.84
C ASP A 92 -11.35 4.11 -0.24
N ILE A 93 -10.52 4.27 0.79
CA ILE A 93 -9.86 3.16 1.49
C ILE A 93 -10.90 2.22 2.10
N ALA A 94 -11.90 2.76 2.80
CA ALA A 94 -12.97 1.96 3.40
C ALA A 94 -13.77 1.20 2.34
N ARG A 95 -14.09 1.83 1.22
CA ARG A 95 -14.79 1.20 0.09
C ARG A 95 -13.96 0.05 -0.50
N ARG A 96 -12.67 0.25 -0.76
CA ARG A 96 -11.77 -0.80 -1.27
C ARG A 96 -11.67 -1.98 -0.31
N TYR A 97 -11.54 -1.71 0.98
CA TYR A 97 -11.53 -2.74 2.01
C TYR A 97 -12.81 -3.58 1.97
N GLN A 98 -13.97 -2.94 1.90
CA GLN A 98 -15.26 -3.61 1.84
C GLN A 98 -15.39 -4.48 0.58
N GLN A 99 -14.98 -3.98 -0.58
CA GLN A 99 -14.98 -4.73 -1.85
C GLN A 99 -14.10 -6.00 -1.77
N ILE A 100 -12.91 -5.88 -1.16
CA ILE A 100 -12.03 -7.04 -0.95
C ILE A 100 -12.70 -8.06 -0.02
N LEU A 101 -13.30 -7.59 1.07
CA LEU A 101 -13.98 -8.45 2.03
C LEU A 101 -15.15 -9.22 1.38
N GLU A 102 -15.97 -8.53 0.60
CA GLU A 102 -17.08 -9.12 -0.15
C GLU A 102 -16.59 -10.17 -1.15
N ARG A 103 -15.51 -9.86 -1.89
CA ARG A 103 -14.91 -10.81 -2.81
C ARG A 103 -14.40 -12.05 -2.11
N LEU A 104 -13.61 -11.91 -1.04
CA LEU A 104 -13.08 -13.03 -0.27
C LEU A 104 -14.20 -13.87 0.35
N THR A 105 -15.30 -13.25 0.73
CA THR A 105 -16.49 -13.95 1.25
C THR A 105 -17.19 -14.75 0.16
N SER A 106 -17.44 -14.15 -1.01
CA SER A 106 -18.10 -14.81 -2.15
C SER A 106 -17.28 -15.96 -2.72
N GLU A 107 -15.95 -15.84 -2.71
CA GLU A 107 -15.03 -16.91 -3.11
C GLU A 107 -14.81 -17.97 -2.02
N GLY A 108 -15.41 -17.83 -0.84
CA GLY A 108 -15.27 -18.75 0.28
C GLY A 108 -13.88 -18.76 0.92
N LEU A 109 -13.03 -17.78 0.60
CA LEU A 109 -11.65 -17.74 1.05
C LEU A 109 -11.49 -17.20 2.47
N LEU A 110 -12.39 -16.33 2.92
CA LEU A 110 -12.30 -15.62 4.20
C LEU A 110 -12.16 -16.56 5.41
N ASN A 111 -12.86 -17.68 5.40
CA ASN A 111 -12.87 -18.66 6.48
C ASN A 111 -12.18 -19.99 6.12
N LYS A 112 -11.59 -20.08 4.93
CA LYS A 112 -11.01 -21.34 4.42
C LYS A 112 -9.98 -21.93 5.39
N ASN A 113 -9.12 -21.09 5.96
CA ASN A 113 -8.12 -21.55 6.94
C ASN A 113 -8.74 -22.09 8.23
N LYS A 114 -9.86 -21.50 8.69
CA LYS A 114 -10.57 -21.96 9.91
C LYS A 114 -11.24 -23.32 9.75
N LEU A 115 -11.50 -23.72 8.51
CA LEU A 115 -12.12 -25.01 8.18
C LEU A 115 -11.10 -26.16 8.09
N ILE A 116 -9.82 -25.85 8.10
CA ILE A 116 -8.75 -26.85 8.09
C ILE A 116 -8.73 -27.50 9.48
N PRO A 117 -8.87 -28.83 9.58
CA PRO A 117 -8.79 -29.52 10.87
C PRO A 117 -7.41 -29.31 11.48
N THR A 118 -7.38 -29.00 12.78
CA THR A 118 -6.13 -28.89 13.53
C THR A 118 -5.45 -30.25 13.56
N PRO A 119 -4.20 -30.39 13.11
CA PRO A 119 -3.49 -31.67 13.19
C PRO A 119 -3.26 -32.07 14.66
N PHE A 120 -3.22 -33.38 14.93
CA PHE A 120 -2.91 -33.89 16.26
C PHE A 120 -1.49 -33.50 16.69
N ASP A 121 -0.56 -33.49 15.74
CA ASP A 121 0.84 -33.12 15.95
C ASP A 121 1.37 -32.32 14.76
N ILE A 122 2.26 -31.36 15.02
CA ILE A 122 2.88 -30.51 14.02
C ILE A 122 4.33 -30.92 13.83
N GLN A 123 4.61 -31.75 12.83
CA GLN A 123 5.94 -32.26 12.55
C GLN A 123 6.69 -31.46 11.46
N ASN A 124 5.97 -30.78 10.56
CA ASN A 124 6.56 -30.02 9.48
C ASN A 124 6.00 -28.60 9.46
N VAL A 125 6.89 -27.61 9.50
CA VAL A 125 6.56 -26.19 9.50
C VAL A 125 7.22 -25.51 8.32
N LEU A 126 6.42 -24.85 7.46
CA LEU A 126 6.92 -23.95 6.43
C LEU A 126 6.88 -22.53 6.96
N VAL A 127 8.04 -21.88 7.00
CA VAL A 127 8.20 -20.49 7.41
C VAL A 127 8.39 -19.62 6.16
N ILE A 128 7.43 -18.77 5.87
CA ILE A 128 7.53 -17.79 4.78
C ILE A 128 7.82 -16.44 5.42
N ALA A 129 8.96 -15.85 5.12
CA ALA A 129 9.37 -14.56 5.69
C ALA A 129 10.33 -13.81 4.75
N PRO A 130 10.38 -12.46 4.82
CA PRO A 130 11.44 -11.68 4.17
C PRO A 130 12.81 -12.05 4.75
N GLU A 131 13.85 -12.10 3.91
CA GLU A 131 15.21 -12.46 4.34
C GLU A 131 15.76 -11.65 5.53
N ASN A 132 15.39 -10.36 5.57
CA ASN A 132 15.87 -9.42 6.58
C ASN A 132 14.77 -9.06 7.61
N ALA A 133 13.81 -9.95 7.85
CA ALA A 133 12.78 -9.70 8.87
C ALA A 133 13.41 -9.66 10.27
N ALA A 134 13.18 -8.57 11.01
CA ALA A 134 13.81 -8.32 12.31
C ALA A 134 13.60 -9.46 13.33
N GLY A 135 12.42 -10.09 13.34
CA GLY A 135 12.13 -11.21 14.24
C GLY A 135 12.56 -12.59 13.77
N LEU A 136 13.03 -12.73 12.52
CA LEU A 136 13.35 -14.04 11.95
C LEU A 136 14.55 -14.72 12.65
N GLY A 137 15.51 -13.93 13.11
CA GLY A 137 16.68 -14.43 13.82
C GLY A 137 16.31 -15.05 15.18
N ASP A 138 15.44 -14.41 15.94
CA ASP A 138 15.01 -14.92 17.23
C ASP A 138 14.10 -16.15 17.05
N PHE A 139 13.19 -16.11 16.07
CA PHE A 139 12.39 -17.28 15.71
C PHE A 139 13.25 -18.49 15.33
N LYS A 140 14.33 -18.31 14.53
CA LYS A 140 15.23 -19.40 14.13
C LYS A 140 15.91 -20.06 15.31
N LYS A 141 16.32 -19.32 16.35
CA LYS A 141 16.94 -19.90 17.54
C LYS A 141 16.04 -20.92 18.22
N ASP A 142 14.75 -20.57 18.39
CA ASP A 142 13.78 -21.45 19.01
C ASP A 142 13.43 -22.63 18.09
N ALA A 143 13.27 -22.36 16.79
CA ALA A 143 13.04 -23.39 15.78
C ALA A 143 14.18 -24.42 15.71
N ASP A 144 15.44 -23.96 15.70
CA ASP A 144 16.62 -24.83 15.71
C ASP A 144 16.69 -25.70 16.98
N ALA A 145 16.26 -25.17 18.13
CA ALA A 145 16.19 -25.93 19.36
C ALA A 145 15.16 -27.05 19.28
N LEU A 146 13.98 -26.78 18.72
CA LEU A 146 12.93 -27.77 18.51
C LEU A 146 13.34 -28.84 17.49
N GLU A 147 14.03 -28.43 16.42
CA GLU A 147 14.51 -29.36 15.40
C GLU A 147 15.62 -30.29 15.95
N LYS A 148 16.55 -29.75 16.73
CA LYS A 148 17.57 -30.55 17.45
C LYS A 148 16.96 -31.52 18.45
N ALA A 149 15.85 -31.14 19.07
CA ALA A 149 15.09 -32.01 19.97
C ALA A 149 14.25 -33.07 19.23
N GLY A 150 14.22 -33.04 17.90
CA GLY A 150 13.45 -33.97 17.08
C GLY A 150 11.93 -33.77 17.16
N VAL A 151 11.48 -32.58 17.59
CA VAL A 151 10.05 -32.28 17.77
C VAL A 151 9.39 -31.97 16.42
N CYS A 152 10.02 -31.14 15.59
CA CYS A 152 9.52 -30.79 14.27
C CYS A 152 10.63 -30.31 13.34
N HIS A 153 10.33 -30.28 12.03
CA HIS A 153 11.24 -29.81 10.98
C HIS A 153 10.76 -28.48 10.41
N PHE A 154 11.70 -27.55 10.21
CA PHE A 154 11.41 -26.24 9.67
C PHE A 154 11.98 -26.08 8.26
N LYS A 155 11.14 -25.64 7.31
CA LYS A 155 11.58 -25.20 5.99
C LYS A 155 11.34 -23.70 5.85
N TYR A 156 12.36 -22.98 5.39
CA TYR A 156 12.31 -21.52 5.21
C TYR A 156 12.19 -21.17 3.74
N TYR A 157 11.26 -20.29 3.44
CA TYR A 157 11.05 -19.72 2.11
C TYR A 157 11.10 -18.21 2.20
N SER A 158 11.96 -17.58 1.40
CA SER A 158 12.08 -16.12 1.35
C SER A 158 11.01 -15.55 0.43
N ALA A 159 10.23 -14.59 0.94
CA ALA A 159 9.23 -13.88 0.16
C ALA A 159 9.13 -12.41 0.56
N THR A 160 8.77 -11.56 -0.39
CA THR A 160 8.52 -10.14 -0.16
C THR A 160 7.07 -9.94 0.28
N PHE A 161 6.83 -9.27 1.42
CA PHE A 161 5.49 -9.05 1.97
C PHE A 161 4.90 -7.68 1.61
N GLN A 162 5.68 -6.82 0.98
CA GLN A 162 5.27 -5.45 0.63
C GLN A 162 5.48 -5.17 -0.85
N GLY A 163 4.66 -4.27 -1.39
CA GLY A 163 4.71 -3.87 -2.79
C GLY A 163 3.97 -4.80 -3.75
N ASN A 164 3.97 -4.43 -5.02
CA ASN A 164 3.16 -5.07 -6.07
C ASN A 164 3.56 -6.52 -6.39
N ILE A 165 4.78 -6.93 -5.99
CA ILE A 165 5.30 -8.29 -6.22
C ILE A 165 5.04 -9.24 -5.05
N ALA A 166 4.45 -8.76 -3.94
CA ALA A 166 4.26 -9.57 -2.74
C ALA A 166 3.46 -10.85 -3.00
N ALA A 167 2.33 -10.74 -3.69
CA ALA A 167 1.50 -11.90 -4.03
C ALA A 167 2.25 -12.93 -4.86
N GLN A 168 2.99 -12.50 -5.90
CA GLN A 168 3.77 -13.39 -6.76
C GLN A 168 4.95 -14.03 -6.04
N SER A 169 5.51 -13.36 -5.02
CA SER A 169 6.65 -13.90 -4.28
C SER A 169 6.25 -14.94 -3.23
N ILE A 170 4.96 -15.00 -2.85
CA ILE A 170 4.44 -15.94 -1.84
C ILE A 170 3.85 -17.20 -2.49
N ILE A 171 3.36 -17.10 -3.73
CA ILE A 171 2.78 -18.20 -4.51
C ILE A 171 3.88 -18.97 -5.24
#